data_4383dd7f795248f21e030906e83a16f1
#
_entry.id   4383dd7f795248f21e030906e83a16f1
#
_cell.length_a   1.000
_cell.length_b   1.000
_cell.length_c   1.000
_cell.angle_alpha   90.00
_cell.angle_beta   90.00
_cell.angle_gamma   90.00
#
_symmetry.space_group_name_H-M   'P 1'
#
loop_
_entity.id
_entity.type
_entity.pdbx_description
1 polymer ?
#
loop_
_entity_poly.entity_id
_entity_poly.type
_entity_poly.pdbx_seq_one_letter_code
_entity_poly.pdbx_strand_id
1 'polypeptide(L)'
;MKIYEKYINTLKSYASQQNELRFAANQLLEMHAEALKRESPIIVELGVDKGQSTRVFLNAISEKSNSKLISIDIRDCSGAIESDEWEFVQQNSIDIDSLLSKKPILKNGIDILYVDSLHTEAHV
;
A
#
# COMPACT_ATOMS: atom_id res chain seq x y z
N MET A 1 -12.91 -14.98 -3.29
CA MET A 1 -13.22 -13.54 -3.29
C MET A 1 -12.01 -12.75 -2.87
N LYS A 2 -11.73 -11.66 -3.56
CA LYS A 2 -10.58 -10.82 -3.22
C LYS A 2 -10.85 -10.03 -1.96
N ILE A 3 -9.83 -9.90 -1.12
CA ILE A 3 -9.91 -9.09 0.09
C ILE A 3 -10.19 -7.63 -0.28
N TYR A 4 -11.02 -6.96 0.50
CA TYR A 4 -11.39 -5.55 0.29
C TYR A 4 -12.08 -5.24 -1.06
N GLU A 5 -12.75 -6.22 -1.66
CA GLU A 5 -13.44 -6.00 -2.93
C GLU A 5 -14.52 -4.91 -2.83
N LYS A 6 -15.22 -4.85 -1.70
CA LYS A 6 -16.24 -3.80 -1.50
C LYS A 6 -15.61 -2.41 -1.49
N TYR A 7 -14.41 -2.29 -0.93
CA TYR A 7 -13.71 -1.02 -0.91
C TYR A 7 -13.35 -0.57 -2.32
N ILE A 8 -12.86 -1.49 -3.15
CA ILE A 8 -12.54 -1.17 -4.55
C ILE A 8 -13.80 -0.73 -5.31
N ASN A 9 -14.92 -1.41 -5.08
CA ASN A 9 -16.17 -1.05 -5.73
C ASN A 9 -16.66 0.34 -5.29
N THR A 10 -16.45 0.68 -4.02
CA THR A 10 -16.77 2.03 -3.51
C THR A 10 -15.91 3.09 -4.19
N LEU A 11 -14.62 2.82 -4.39
CA LEU A 11 -13.74 3.75 -5.10
C LEU A 11 -14.20 3.95 -6.54
N LYS A 12 -14.61 2.89 -7.22
CA LYS A 12 -15.13 3.00 -8.59
C LYS A 12 -16.38 3.86 -8.64
N SER A 13 -17.24 3.75 -7.63
CA SER A 13 -18.42 4.59 -7.53
C SER A 13 -18.04 6.07 -7.36
N TYR A 14 -17.11 6.38 -6.47
CA TYR A 14 -16.65 7.75 -6.26
C TYR A 14 -15.97 8.32 -7.50
N ALA A 15 -15.21 7.50 -8.21
CA ALA A 15 -14.50 7.92 -9.42
C ALA A 15 -15.45 8.35 -10.53
N SER A 16 -16.70 7.86 -10.53
CA SER A 16 -17.68 8.22 -11.52
C SER A 16 -18.53 9.43 -11.14
N GLN A 17 -18.33 9.97 -9.92
CA GLN A 17 -19.11 11.13 -9.46
C GLN A 17 -18.42 12.45 -9.75
N GLN A 18 -19.19 13.52 -9.83
CA GLN A 18 -18.65 14.85 -10.07
C GLN A 18 -18.49 15.58 -8.73
N ASN A 19 -17.52 15.13 -7.92
CA ASN A 19 -17.25 15.76 -6.63
C ASN A 19 -15.77 15.63 -6.28
N GLU A 20 -15.37 16.17 -5.12
CA GLU A 20 -13.96 16.19 -4.70
C GLU A 20 -13.39 14.80 -4.43
N LEU A 21 -14.23 13.81 -4.14
CA LEU A 21 -13.75 12.45 -3.87
C LEU A 21 -13.30 11.74 -5.15
N ARG A 22 -13.75 12.23 -6.30
CA ARG A 22 -13.41 11.67 -7.60
C ARG A 22 -11.91 11.63 -7.85
N PHE A 23 -11.21 12.71 -7.52
CA PHE A 23 -9.78 12.80 -7.79
C PHE A 23 -9.00 11.80 -6.95
N ALA A 24 -9.29 11.75 -5.64
CA ALA A 24 -8.62 10.82 -4.74
C ALA A 24 -8.92 9.35 -5.11
N ALA A 25 -10.17 9.05 -5.48
CA ALA A 25 -10.56 7.71 -5.89
C ALA A 25 -9.84 7.29 -7.17
N ASN A 26 -9.71 8.19 -8.13
CA ASN A 26 -8.99 7.88 -9.36
C ASN A 26 -7.50 7.62 -9.13
N GLN A 27 -6.87 8.36 -8.21
CA GLN A 27 -5.47 8.11 -7.87
C GLN A 27 -5.29 6.71 -7.27
N LEU A 28 -6.16 6.33 -6.34
CA LEU A 28 -6.10 5.01 -5.72
C LEU A 28 -6.35 3.89 -6.74
N LEU A 29 -7.26 4.10 -7.67
CA LEU A 29 -7.54 3.11 -8.71
C LEU A 29 -6.39 2.98 -9.71
N GLU A 30 -5.64 4.04 -9.97
CA GLU A 30 -4.45 3.97 -10.80
C GLU A 30 -3.36 3.14 -10.12
N MET A 31 -3.18 3.30 -8.82
CA MET A 31 -2.25 2.50 -8.03
C MET A 31 -2.65 1.03 -8.07
N HIS A 32 -3.94 0.76 -7.96
CA HIS A 32 -4.49 -0.59 -8.04
C HIS A 32 -4.16 -1.23 -9.39
N ALA A 33 -4.38 -0.49 -10.48
CA ALA A 33 -4.09 -0.96 -11.81
C ALA A 33 -2.60 -1.29 -12.02
N GLU A 34 -1.72 -0.47 -11.46
CA GLU A 34 -0.27 -0.72 -11.56
C GLU A 34 0.11 -2.02 -10.84
N ALA A 35 -0.45 -2.27 -9.67
CA ALA A 35 -0.18 -3.51 -8.95
C ALA A 35 -0.76 -4.73 -9.68
N LEU A 36 -1.94 -4.58 -10.30
CA LEU A 36 -2.57 -5.66 -11.02
C LEU A 36 -1.78 -6.10 -12.25
N LYS A 37 -1.03 -5.19 -12.88
CA LYS A 37 -0.25 -5.53 -14.07
C LYS A 37 0.90 -6.48 -13.80
N ARG A 38 1.34 -6.57 -12.57
CA ARG A 38 2.55 -7.32 -12.21
C ARG A 38 2.17 -8.71 -11.69
N GLU A 39 2.99 -9.73 -12.00
CA GLU A 39 2.66 -11.08 -11.58
C GLU A 39 2.84 -11.32 -10.10
N SER A 40 3.96 -10.91 -9.56
CA SER A 40 4.31 -11.18 -8.16
C SER A 40 5.01 -9.96 -7.54
N PRO A 41 4.32 -8.83 -7.45
CA PRO A 41 4.98 -7.61 -7.01
C PRO A 41 5.35 -7.60 -5.54
N ILE A 42 6.52 -7.04 -5.24
CA ILE A 42 6.93 -6.66 -3.90
C ILE A 42 6.70 -5.15 -3.80
N ILE A 43 5.78 -4.76 -2.95
CA ILE A 43 5.36 -3.37 -2.81
C ILE A 43 5.80 -2.85 -1.45
N VAL A 44 6.39 -1.67 -1.43
CA VAL A 44 6.74 -0.99 -0.17
C VAL A 44 5.91 0.30 -0.10
N GLU A 45 5.24 0.47 1.03
CA GLU A 45 4.44 1.64 1.30
C GLU A 45 5.03 2.37 2.50
N LEU A 46 5.37 3.63 2.32
CA LEU A 46 5.88 4.49 3.40
C LEU A 46 4.73 5.36 3.88
N GLY A 47 4.19 5.04 5.04
CA GLY A 47 3.02 5.70 5.61
C GLY A 47 1.75 4.90 5.37
N VAL A 48 1.08 4.52 6.45
CA VAL A 48 -0.15 3.72 6.39
C VAL A 48 -1.38 4.59 6.60
N ASP A 49 -1.31 5.49 7.57
CA ASP A 49 -2.43 6.34 8.00
C ASP A 49 -3.66 5.48 8.30
N LYS A 50 -4.76 5.67 7.61
CA LYS A 50 -6.00 4.90 7.80
C LYS A 50 -6.03 3.63 6.97
N GLY A 51 -5.01 3.39 6.20
CA GLY A 51 -4.90 2.16 5.43
C GLY A 51 -5.64 2.16 4.10
N GLN A 52 -5.93 3.33 3.53
CA GLN A 52 -6.64 3.40 2.25
C GLN A 52 -5.82 2.82 1.11
N SER A 53 -4.59 3.30 0.92
CA SER A 53 -3.69 2.76 -0.09
C SER A 53 -3.31 1.32 0.21
N THR A 54 -3.17 1.00 1.50
CA THR A 54 -2.86 -0.35 1.95
C THR A 54 -3.91 -1.35 1.46
N ARG A 55 -5.20 -1.03 1.64
CA ARG A 55 -6.30 -1.90 1.18
C ARG A 55 -6.33 -2.06 -0.32
N VAL A 56 -6.00 -0.99 -1.05
CA VAL A 56 -5.96 -1.01 -2.51
C VAL A 56 -4.89 -1.97 -3.02
N PHE A 57 -3.69 -1.88 -2.47
CA PHE A 57 -2.60 -2.77 -2.85
C PHE A 57 -2.90 -4.22 -2.46
N LEU A 58 -3.43 -4.44 -1.26
CA LEU A 58 -3.73 -5.80 -0.81
C LEU A 58 -4.81 -6.45 -1.66
N ASN A 59 -5.81 -5.69 -2.10
CA ASN A 59 -6.80 -6.23 -3.03
C ASN A 59 -6.12 -6.68 -4.32
N ALA A 60 -5.24 -5.86 -4.87
CA ALA A 60 -4.58 -6.16 -6.13
C ALA A 60 -3.74 -7.43 -6.07
N ILE A 61 -3.09 -7.70 -4.93
CA ILE A 61 -2.19 -8.84 -4.80
C ILE A 61 -2.79 -10.06 -4.11
N SER A 62 -4.04 -9.97 -3.64
CA SER A 62 -4.64 -10.99 -2.78
C SER A 62 -4.75 -12.38 -3.39
N GLU A 63 -4.70 -12.49 -4.71
CA GLU A 63 -4.76 -13.76 -5.38
C GLU A 63 -3.48 -14.06 -6.17
N LYS A 64 -2.41 -13.30 -5.89
CA LYS A 64 -1.14 -13.45 -6.59
C LYS A 64 -0.13 -14.15 -5.71
N SER A 65 0.50 -15.21 -6.22
CA SER A 65 1.52 -15.94 -5.48
C SER A 65 2.79 -15.11 -5.34
N ASN A 66 3.48 -15.29 -4.22
CA ASN A 66 4.77 -14.65 -3.97
C ASN A 66 4.75 -13.12 -3.98
N SER A 67 3.59 -12.53 -3.73
CA SER A 67 3.45 -11.08 -3.62
C SER A 67 3.42 -10.67 -2.17
N LYS A 68 3.95 -9.49 -1.89
CA LYS A 68 3.95 -8.93 -0.54
C LYS A 68 3.75 -7.42 -0.57
N LEU A 69 3.04 -6.91 0.43
CA LEU A 69 3.00 -5.48 0.71
C LEU A 69 3.68 -5.28 2.07
N ILE A 70 4.75 -4.49 2.09
CA ILE A 70 5.46 -4.14 3.31
C ILE A 70 5.20 -2.68 3.56
N SER A 71 4.53 -2.37 4.67
CA SER A 71 4.16 -1.01 5.01
C SER A 71 4.96 -0.54 6.23
N ILE A 72 5.44 0.68 6.19
CA ILE A 72 6.26 1.27 7.23
C ILE A 72 5.58 2.53 7.75
N ASP A 73 5.48 2.66 9.06
CA ASP A 73 4.96 3.87 9.68
C ASP A 73 5.65 4.04 11.04
N ILE A 74 5.85 5.27 11.46
CA ILE A 74 6.42 5.56 12.75
C ILE A 74 5.40 5.28 13.86
N ARG A 75 4.11 5.33 13.53
CA ARG A 75 3.04 4.99 14.47
C ARG A 75 2.75 3.50 14.37
N ASP A 76 2.20 2.93 15.44
CA ASP A 76 1.80 1.53 15.42
C ASP A 76 0.47 1.38 14.65
N CYS A 77 0.56 0.98 13.41
CA CYS A 77 -0.60 0.73 12.57
C CYS A 77 -0.87 -0.77 12.40
N SER A 78 -0.23 -1.61 13.19
CA SER A 78 -0.31 -3.07 13.01
C SER A 78 -1.72 -3.63 13.11
N GLY A 79 -2.61 -2.96 13.83
CA GLY A 79 -4.00 -3.39 13.94
C GLY A 79 -4.94 -2.89 12.86
N ALA A 80 -4.44 -2.10 11.92
CA ALA A 80 -5.31 -1.49 10.91
C ALA A 80 -5.81 -2.48 9.87
N ILE A 81 -5.06 -3.53 9.60
CA ILE A 81 -5.29 -4.43 8.48
C ILE A 81 -5.06 -5.88 8.92
N GLU A 82 -5.85 -6.79 8.35
CA GLU A 82 -5.61 -8.22 8.50
C GLU A 82 -5.44 -8.81 7.11
N SER A 83 -4.25 -9.35 6.82
CA SER A 83 -3.96 -10.03 5.55
C SER A 83 -2.65 -10.78 5.65
N ASP A 84 -2.58 -11.97 5.08
CA ASP A 84 -1.36 -12.78 5.09
C ASP A 84 -0.28 -12.19 4.19
N GLU A 85 -0.66 -11.38 3.20
CA GLU A 85 0.28 -10.75 2.28
C GLU A 85 0.84 -9.43 2.85
N TRP A 86 0.35 -8.97 3.99
CA TRP A 86 0.76 -7.70 4.57
C TRP A 86 1.75 -7.89 5.70
N GLU A 87 2.84 -7.12 5.65
CA GLU A 87 3.82 -7.07 6.72
C GLU A 87 4.00 -5.62 7.14
N PHE A 88 3.83 -5.35 8.42
CA PHE A 88 3.96 -4.00 8.95
C PHE A 88 5.26 -3.85 9.73
N VAL A 89 5.98 -2.76 9.48
CA VAL A 89 7.20 -2.42 10.21
C VAL A 89 7.04 -1.05 10.85
N GLN A 90 7.10 -0.98 12.18
CA GLN A 90 7.03 0.29 12.89
C GLN A 90 8.44 0.85 13.02
N GLN A 91 8.72 1.88 12.25
CA GLN A 91 10.00 2.56 12.31
C GLN A 91 9.92 3.88 11.53
N ASN A 92 10.98 4.68 11.61
CA ASN A 92 11.09 5.86 10.78
C ASN A 92 11.33 5.41 9.34
N SER A 93 10.55 5.93 8.41
CA SER A 93 10.58 5.51 7.00
C SER A 93 11.90 5.79 6.31
N ILE A 94 12.72 6.68 6.83
CA ILE A 94 14.00 7.00 6.22
C ILE A 94 15.14 6.09 6.71
N ASP A 95 14.88 5.21 7.64
CA ASP A 95 15.91 4.29 8.16
C ASP A 95 15.97 3.05 7.27
N ILE A 96 16.60 3.18 6.12
CA ILE A 96 16.67 2.13 5.12
C ILE A 96 17.48 0.92 5.60
N ASP A 97 18.57 1.14 6.29
CA ASP A 97 19.41 0.04 6.78
C ASP A 97 18.65 -0.84 7.76
N SER A 98 17.87 -0.25 8.66
CA SER A 98 17.03 -0.99 9.57
C SER A 98 15.97 -1.79 8.82
N LEU A 99 15.35 -1.19 7.81
CA LEU A 99 14.33 -1.85 7.02
C LEU A 99 14.90 -3.08 6.28
N LEU A 100 16.04 -2.93 5.63
CA LEU A 100 16.67 -4.02 4.91
C LEU A 100 17.10 -5.16 5.86
N SER A 101 17.49 -4.82 7.08
CA SER A 101 17.82 -5.82 8.08
C SER A 101 16.60 -6.59 8.54
N LYS A 102 15.46 -5.92 8.74
CA LYS A 102 14.21 -6.56 9.17
C LYS A 102 13.52 -7.33 8.05
N LYS A 103 13.68 -6.85 6.82
CA LYS A 103 13.03 -7.45 5.64
C LYS A 103 14.04 -7.70 4.53
N PRO A 104 14.85 -8.75 4.67
CA PRO A 104 15.92 -9.03 3.69
C PRO A 104 15.43 -9.23 2.26
N ILE A 105 14.17 -9.61 2.06
CA ILE A 105 13.61 -9.78 0.73
C ILE A 105 13.73 -8.51 -0.10
N LEU A 106 13.78 -7.34 0.53
CA LEU A 106 13.86 -6.06 -0.18
C LEU A 106 15.21 -5.85 -0.84
N LYS A 107 16.22 -6.63 -0.46
CA LYS A 107 17.54 -6.55 -1.11
C LYS A 107 17.48 -7.04 -2.55
N ASN A 108 16.44 -7.81 -2.91
CA ASN A 108 16.27 -8.31 -4.26
C ASN A 108 15.51 -7.32 -5.15
N GLY A 109 15.13 -6.20 -4.62
CA GLY A 109 14.44 -5.14 -5.37
C GLY A 109 12.99 -4.94 -4.95
N ILE A 110 12.46 -3.80 -5.31
CA ILE A 110 11.10 -3.38 -5.02
C ILE A 110 10.44 -3.09 -6.35
N ASP A 111 9.23 -3.62 -6.58
CA ASP A 111 8.52 -3.37 -7.83
C ASP A 111 7.72 -2.07 -7.80
N ILE A 112 7.15 -1.74 -6.65
CA ILE A 112 6.40 -0.49 -6.47
C ILE A 112 6.79 0.12 -5.13
N LEU A 113 7.15 1.39 -5.15
CA LEU A 113 7.39 2.16 -3.93
C LEU A 113 6.35 3.28 -3.88
N TYR A 114 5.50 3.28 -2.87
CA TYR A 114 4.52 4.33 -2.68
C TYR A 114 4.85 5.12 -1.41
N VAL A 115 4.96 6.42 -1.55
CA VAL A 115 5.31 7.30 -0.42
C VAL A 115 4.11 8.16 -0.06
N ASP A 116 3.54 7.91 1.11
CA ASP A 116 2.41 8.68 1.61
C ASP A 116 2.68 9.11 3.05
N SER A 117 3.94 9.39 3.32
CA SER A 117 4.30 9.83 4.66
C SER A 117 4.16 11.30 4.83
N LEU A 118 3.61 11.93 3.88
CA LEU A 118 3.42 13.18 3.68
C LEU A 118 3.04 14.05 4.57
N HIS A 119 2.54 13.72 5.41
CA HIS A 119 1.89 14.56 6.27
C HIS A 119 2.68 15.65 6.81
N THR A 120 3.97 15.62 6.70
CA THR A 120 4.78 16.73 7.12
C THR A 120 5.79 16.98 6.06
N GLU A 121 6.16 18.23 5.86
CA GLU A 121 7.16 18.63 4.90
C GLU A 121 8.51 18.05 5.22
N ALA A 122 8.72 17.64 6.43
CA ALA A 122 10.00 17.07 6.84
C ALA A 122 10.33 15.75 6.12
N HIS A 123 9.33 15.14 5.49
CA HIS A 123 9.54 13.89 4.80
C HIS A 123 9.69 14.08 3.28
N VAL A 124 9.66 15.27 2.84
CA VAL A 124 9.76 15.56 1.41
C VAL A 124 11.21 15.64 0.96
#